data_2b47b28bfa2234af890e957a2009afbc
#
_entry.id   2b47b28bfa2234af890e957a2009afbc
#
_cell.length_a   1.000
_cell.length_b   1.000
_cell.length_c   1.000
_cell.angle_alpha   90.00
_cell.angle_beta   90.00
_cell.angle_gamma   90.00
#
_symmetry.space_group_name_H-M   'P 1'
#
loop_
_entity.id
_entity.type
_entity.pdbx_description
1 polymer ?
#
loop_
_entity_poly.entity_id
_entity_poly.type
_entity_poly.pdbx_seq_one_letter_code
_entity_poly.pdbx_strand_id
1 'polypeptide(L)'
;MSDDITVREAIAKIVTNVEKGTHCPCCGQFAKAYRRRIRGNHARFLFDVARLSTEESPWVHYKSCYFAGRDYAYLSHYGLAETKPREGLWKITAQGIAFISGKARIPAWILVFNNHVVARADRDDEQIDIRACLSSGGFDYDELMYGQGS
;
A
#
# COMPACT_ATOMS: atom_id res chain seq x y z
N MET A 1 36.17 11.83 0.86
CA MET A 1 35.13 10.83 0.66
C MET A 1 35.81 9.51 0.31
N SER A 2 35.34 8.45 0.89
CA SER A 2 35.91 7.15 0.58
C SER A 2 35.37 6.66 -0.77
N ASP A 3 36.26 6.42 -1.72
CA ASP A 3 35.92 5.84 -2.99
C ASP A 3 35.69 4.32 -2.87
N ASP A 4 35.89 3.80 -1.66
CA ASP A 4 35.83 2.35 -1.40
C ASP A 4 34.42 1.85 -1.03
N ILE A 5 33.45 2.75 -0.92
CA ILE A 5 32.09 2.34 -0.58
C ILE A 5 31.45 1.63 -1.78
N THR A 6 30.92 0.43 -1.54
CA THR A 6 30.18 -0.30 -2.57
C THR A 6 28.77 0.23 -2.70
N VAL A 7 28.10 -0.08 -3.83
CA VAL A 7 26.70 0.24 -4.03
C VAL A 7 25.84 -0.37 -2.92
N ARG A 8 26.12 -1.62 -2.54
CA ARG A 8 25.39 -2.29 -1.46
C ARG A 8 25.53 -1.55 -0.13
N GLU A 9 26.74 -1.11 0.21
CA GLU A 9 26.98 -0.36 1.43
C GLU A 9 26.29 0.99 1.41
N ALA A 10 26.28 1.68 0.27
CA ALA A 10 25.58 2.95 0.11
C ALA A 10 24.07 2.78 0.31
N ILE A 11 23.49 1.74 -0.28
CA ILE A 11 22.06 1.43 -0.11
C ILE A 11 21.76 1.15 1.36
N ALA A 12 22.60 0.35 2.02
CA ALA A 12 22.41 0.02 3.44
C ALA A 12 22.42 1.28 4.32
N LYS A 13 23.34 2.21 4.07
CA LYS A 13 23.40 3.47 4.81
C LYS A 13 22.14 4.32 4.60
N ILE A 14 21.67 4.40 3.36
CA ILE A 14 20.46 5.15 3.05
C ILE A 14 19.26 4.53 3.76
N VAL A 15 19.07 3.22 3.61
CA VAL A 15 17.93 2.50 4.20
C VAL A 15 17.91 2.65 5.72
N THR A 16 19.07 2.54 6.37
CA THR A 16 19.17 2.65 7.83
C THR A 16 18.72 4.01 8.34
N ASN A 17 18.98 5.09 7.60
CA ASN A 17 18.77 6.46 8.06
C ASN A 17 17.68 7.21 7.30
N VAL A 18 17.08 6.60 6.30
CA VAL A 18 16.22 7.30 5.33
C VAL A 18 14.93 7.83 5.97
N GLU A 19 14.45 7.19 7.04
CA GLU A 19 13.24 7.66 7.71
C GLU A 19 13.46 9.03 8.36
N LYS A 20 14.63 9.26 8.92
CA LYS A 20 14.99 10.56 9.49
C LYS A 20 15.51 11.55 8.45
N GLY A 21 15.88 11.02 7.30
CA GLY A 21 16.54 11.77 6.25
C GLY A 21 18.06 11.62 6.33
N THR A 22 18.67 11.42 5.20
CA THR A 22 20.12 11.23 5.10
C THR A 22 20.59 11.69 3.74
N HIS A 23 21.91 11.84 3.60
CA HIS A 23 22.51 12.16 2.32
C HIS A 23 23.12 10.91 1.71
N CYS A 24 22.94 10.75 0.41
CA CYS A 24 23.53 9.63 -0.31
C CYS A 24 25.05 9.70 -0.19
N PRO A 25 25.73 8.64 0.28
CA PRO A 25 27.19 8.67 0.40
C PRO A 25 27.90 8.71 -0.93
N CYS A 26 27.22 8.44 -2.04
CA CYS A 26 27.83 8.45 -3.38
C CYS A 26 27.72 9.82 -4.05
N CYS A 27 26.56 10.48 -3.97
CA CYS A 27 26.32 11.71 -4.73
C CYS A 27 25.95 12.91 -3.84
N GLY A 28 25.78 12.71 -2.53
CA GLY A 28 25.44 13.78 -1.61
C GLY A 28 23.99 14.23 -1.62
N GLN A 29 23.18 13.69 -2.52
CA GLN A 29 21.78 14.06 -2.62
C GLN A 29 21.01 13.66 -1.35
N PHE A 30 20.13 14.56 -0.89
CA PHE A 30 19.29 14.26 0.26
C PHE A 30 18.28 13.18 -0.06
N ALA A 31 18.14 12.21 0.84
CA ALA A 31 17.22 11.10 0.68
C ALA A 31 16.37 10.95 1.94
N LYS A 32 15.06 10.81 1.79
CA LYS A 32 14.14 10.59 2.89
C LYS A 32 13.00 9.70 2.43
N ALA A 33 12.71 8.68 3.24
CA ALA A 33 11.55 7.84 3.02
C ALA A 33 10.42 8.29 3.96
N TYR A 34 9.20 8.01 3.55
CA TYR A 34 8.02 8.39 4.31
C TYR A 34 7.20 7.16 4.63
N ARG A 35 6.66 7.11 5.85
CA ARG A 35 5.70 6.08 6.22
C ARG A 35 4.40 6.33 5.49
N ARG A 36 3.91 5.29 4.82
CA ARG A 36 2.62 5.32 4.15
C ARG A 36 1.69 4.35 4.86
N ARG A 37 0.60 4.88 5.38
CA ARG A 37 -0.38 4.07 6.11
C ARG A 37 -1.54 3.74 5.20
N ILE A 38 -2.05 2.51 5.33
CA ILE A 38 -3.30 2.18 4.67
C ILE A 38 -4.45 2.81 5.45
N ARG A 39 -5.38 3.41 4.74
CA ARG A 39 -6.51 4.13 5.34
C ARG A 39 -7.82 3.53 4.85
N GLY A 40 -8.93 3.96 5.48
CA GLY A 40 -10.26 3.46 5.13
C GLY A 40 -10.64 3.67 3.68
N ASN A 41 -10.29 4.81 3.09
CA ASN A 41 -10.59 5.08 1.69
C ASN A 41 -9.84 4.13 0.74
N HIS A 42 -8.64 3.71 1.09
CA HIS A 42 -7.90 2.71 0.31
C HIS A 42 -8.58 1.34 0.40
N ALA A 43 -9.03 0.97 1.59
CA ALA A 43 -9.76 -0.28 1.77
C ALA A 43 -11.08 -0.25 0.99
N ARG A 44 -11.80 0.87 1.00
CA ARG A 44 -13.02 1.03 0.23
C ARG A 44 -12.77 0.87 -1.27
N PHE A 45 -11.67 1.42 -1.77
CA PHE A 45 -11.27 1.25 -3.16
C PHE A 45 -11.04 -0.23 -3.48
N LEU A 46 -10.36 -0.97 -2.59
CA LEU A 46 -10.13 -2.40 -2.77
C LEU A 46 -11.44 -3.19 -2.85
N PHE A 47 -12.43 -2.85 -2.02
CA PHE A 47 -13.74 -3.47 -2.08
C PHE A 47 -14.38 -3.30 -3.46
N ASP A 48 -14.28 -2.09 -4.01
CA ASP A 48 -14.86 -1.82 -5.32
C ASP A 48 -14.12 -2.58 -6.42
N VAL A 49 -12.80 -2.64 -6.35
CA VAL A 49 -12.03 -3.43 -7.32
C VAL A 49 -12.45 -4.90 -7.28
N ALA A 50 -12.58 -5.45 -6.07
CA ALA A 50 -12.98 -6.84 -5.91
C ALA A 50 -14.41 -7.09 -6.42
N ARG A 51 -15.33 -6.18 -6.07
CA ARG A 51 -16.74 -6.31 -6.42
C ARG A 51 -16.98 -6.22 -7.92
N LEU A 52 -16.25 -5.37 -8.61
CA LEU A 52 -16.42 -5.11 -10.03
C LEU A 52 -15.60 -6.08 -10.91
N SER A 53 -14.67 -6.81 -10.32
CA SER A 53 -13.84 -7.78 -11.04
C SER A 53 -14.65 -9.05 -11.36
N THR A 54 -14.52 -9.55 -12.58
CA THR A 54 -15.14 -10.79 -13.02
C THR A 54 -14.09 -11.71 -13.62
N GLU A 55 -14.43 -12.99 -13.81
CA GLU A 55 -13.53 -13.93 -14.49
C GLU A 55 -13.22 -13.50 -15.92
N GLU A 56 -14.20 -12.93 -16.60
CA GLU A 56 -14.05 -12.47 -17.98
C GLU A 56 -13.31 -11.14 -18.06
N SER A 57 -13.47 -10.28 -17.04
CA SER A 57 -12.87 -8.96 -17.00
C SER A 57 -12.32 -8.68 -15.61
N PRO A 58 -11.15 -9.27 -15.27
CA PRO A 58 -10.61 -9.12 -13.91
C PRO A 58 -10.02 -7.75 -13.63
N TRP A 59 -9.69 -6.97 -14.64
CA TRP A 59 -9.14 -5.63 -14.48
C TRP A 59 -10.26 -4.60 -14.43
N VAL A 60 -10.19 -3.72 -13.44
CA VAL A 60 -11.22 -2.70 -13.15
C VAL A 60 -10.60 -1.32 -13.31
N HIS A 61 -11.29 -0.43 -14.00
CA HIS A 61 -10.81 0.95 -14.17
C HIS A 61 -11.08 1.74 -12.89
N TYR A 62 -10.10 2.52 -12.45
CA TYR A 62 -10.18 3.26 -11.19
C TYR A 62 -11.37 4.24 -11.13
N LYS A 63 -11.81 4.75 -12.27
CA LYS A 63 -12.95 5.66 -12.35
C LYS A 63 -14.27 5.01 -11.96
N SER A 64 -14.34 3.68 -11.99
CA SER A 64 -15.51 2.93 -11.57
C SER A 64 -15.54 2.68 -10.07
N CYS A 65 -14.49 3.04 -9.37
CA CYS A 65 -14.30 2.76 -7.95
C CYS A 65 -14.38 4.02 -7.12
N TYR A 66 -14.55 3.83 -5.79
CA TYR A 66 -14.46 4.90 -4.83
C TYR A 66 -13.10 5.60 -4.96
N PHE A 67 -13.12 6.93 -4.99
CA PHE A 67 -11.89 7.70 -5.13
C PHE A 67 -11.10 7.69 -3.83
N ALA A 68 -9.93 7.08 -3.87
CA ALA A 68 -9.07 6.90 -2.71
C ALA A 68 -7.98 7.97 -2.59
N GLY A 69 -8.02 9.00 -3.44
CA GLY A 69 -6.99 10.03 -3.47
C GLY A 69 -5.77 9.56 -4.26
N ARG A 70 -4.73 10.38 -4.21
CA ARG A 70 -3.50 10.09 -4.97
C ARG A 70 -2.72 8.91 -4.40
N ASP A 71 -2.99 8.56 -3.14
CA ASP A 71 -2.23 7.54 -2.43
C ASP A 71 -2.68 6.11 -2.75
N TYR A 72 -3.72 5.95 -3.56
CA TYR A 72 -4.20 4.60 -3.90
C TYR A 72 -3.13 3.74 -4.56
N ALA A 73 -2.14 4.36 -5.20
CA ALA A 73 -1.02 3.64 -5.80
C ALA A 73 -0.23 2.80 -4.79
N TYR A 74 -0.26 3.18 -3.52
CA TYR A 74 0.44 2.43 -2.47
C TYR A 74 -0.16 1.05 -2.23
N LEU A 75 -1.38 0.79 -2.68
CA LEU A 75 -1.98 -0.53 -2.56
C LEU A 75 -1.17 -1.61 -3.29
N SER A 76 -0.52 -1.25 -4.39
CA SER A 76 0.37 -2.18 -5.09
C SER A 76 1.64 -2.46 -4.27
N HIS A 77 2.13 -1.47 -3.54
CA HIS A 77 3.29 -1.66 -2.65
C HIS A 77 2.97 -2.55 -1.45
N TYR A 78 1.71 -2.56 -1.01
CA TYR A 78 1.26 -3.49 0.03
C TYR A 78 1.06 -4.91 -0.49
N GLY A 79 1.07 -5.11 -1.82
CA GLY A 79 0.80 -6.41 -2.41
C GLY A 79 -0.68 -6.77 -2.44
N LEU A 80 -1.57 -5.80 -2.20
CA LEU A 80 -3.02 -6.04 -2.15
C LEU A 80 -3.68 -5.93 -3.53
N ALA A 81 -3.04 -5.27 -4.46
CA ALA A 81 -3.55 -5.10 -5.81
C ALA A 81 -2.41 -4.96 -6.81
N GLU A 82 -2.68 -5.33 -8.03
CA GLU A 82 -1.81 -5.06 -9.17
C GLU A 82 -2.40 -3.92 -9.97
N THR A 83 -1.55 -3.15 -10.66
CA THR A 83 -2.02 -2.02 -11.44
C THR A 83 -1.31 -1.94 -12.78
N LYS A 84 -2.04 -1.44 -13.77
CA LYS A 84 -1.50 -0.97 -15.05
C LYS A 84 -1.68 0.54 -15.07
N PRO A 85 -0.72 1.31 -14.52
CA PRO A 85 -0.93 2.73 -14.24
C PRO A 85 -1.29 3.56 -15.46
N ARG A 86 -0.69 3.27 -16.61
CA ARG A 86 -0.96 4.03 -17.84
C ARG A 86 -2.39 3.82 -18.34
N GLU A 87 -2.96 2.65 -18.05
CA GLU A 87 -4.31 2.31 -18.49
C GLU A 87 -5.36 2.58 -17.41
N GLY A 88 -4.91 2.91 -16.19
CA GLY A 88 -5.81 3.15 -15.07
C GLY A 88 -6.50 1.90 -14.57
N LEU A 89 -5.92 0.72 -14.83
CA LEU A 89 -6.53 -0.56 -14.50
C LEU A 89 -5.95 -1.14 -13.22
N TRP A 90 -6.84 -1.79 -12.46
CA TRP A 90 -6.52 -2.40 -11.18
C TRP A 90 -7.11 -3.79 -11.08
N LYS A 91 -6.37 -4.68 -10.42
CA LYS A 91 -6.80 -6.06 -10.17
C LYS A 91 -6.41 -6.43 -8.75
N ILE A 92 -7.35 -6.98 -7.97
CA ILE A 92 -7.06 -7.40 -6.60
C ILE A 92 -6.23 -8.68 -6.63
N THR A 93 -5.30 -8.81 -5.67
CA THR A 93 -4.49 -10.00 -5.51
C THR A 93 -5.17 -10.98 -4.54
N ALA A 94 -4.66 -12.22 -4.48
CA ALA A 94 -5.12 -13.18 -3.48
C ALA A 94 -4.93 -12.65 -2.06
N GLN A 95 -3.82 -11.97 -1.79
CA GLN A 95 -3.57 -11.33 -0.50
C GLN A 95 -4.58 -10.21 -0.23
N GLY A 96 -4.92 -9.44 -1.26
CA GLY A 96 -5.95 -8.41 -1.13
C GLY A 96 -7.30 -8.99 -0.79
N ILE A 97 -7.67 -10.10 -1.41
CA ILE A 97 -8.92 -10.79 -1.10
C ILE A 97 -8.90 -11.30 0.35
N ALA A 98 -7.80 -11.89 0.78
CA ALA A 98 -7.67 -12.36 2.16
C ALA A 98 -7.82 -11.21 3.16
N PHE A 99 -7.24 -10.06 2.86
CA PHE A 99 -7.34 -8.89 3.72
C PHE A 99 -8.78 -8.37 3.82
N ILE A 100 -9.45 -8.14 2.69
CA ILE A 100 -10.81 -7.60 2.73
C ILE A 100 -11.84 -8.61 3.23
N SER A 101 -11.51 -9.91 3.20
CA SER A 101 -12.37 -10.96 3.77
C SER A 101 -12.17 -11.14 5.27
N GLY A 102 -11.25 -10.43 5.87
CA GLY A 102 -10.94 -10.56 7.30
C GLY A 102 -10.09 -11.76 7.65
N LYS A 103 -9.52 -12.43 6.67
CA LYS A 103 -8.70 -13.64 6.88
C LYS A 103 -7.23 -13.33 7.14
N ALA A 104 -6.78 -12.12 6.80
CA ALA A 104 -5.39 -11.73 6.97
C ALA A 104 -5.30 -10.31 7.48
N ARG A 105 -4.32 -10.05 8.34
CA ARG A 105 -3.91 -8.71 8.72
C ARG A 105 -2.72 -8.31 7.87
N ILE A 106 -2.51 -7.02 7.72
CA ILE A 106 -1.39 -6.48 6.96
C ILE A 106 -0.62 -5.46 7.81
N PRO A 107 0.61 -5.13 7.45
CA PRO A 107 1.31 -4.04 8.13
C PRO A 107 0.50 -2.74 8.05
N ALA A 108 0.39 -2.04 9.18
CA ALA A 108 -0.35 -0.79 9.22
C ALA A 108 0.37 0.33 8.47
N TRP A 109 1.66 0.17 8.25
CA TRP A 109 2.44 1.13 7.49
C TRP A 109 3.54 0.43 6.70
N ILE A 110 3.96 1.08 5.62
CA ILE A 110 5.16 0.73 4.87
C ILE A 110 6.01 1.99 4.73
N LEU A 111 7.30 1.79 4.60
CA LEU A 111 8.25 2.87 4.37
C LEU A 111 8.65 2.83 2.90
N VAL A 112 8.34 3.89 2.17
CA VAL A 112 8.56 3.96 0.72
C VAL A 112 9.63 4.99 0.42
N PHE A 113 10.62 4.57 -0.35
CA PHE A 113 11.68 5.43 -0.84
C PHE A 113 11.87 5.17 -2.33
N ASN A 114 11.83 6.24 -3.10
CA ASN A 114 12.03 6.17 -4.56
C ASN A 114 11.16 5.09 -5.21
N ASN A 115 9.88 5.07 -4.84
CA ASN A 115 8.88 4.13 -5.35
C ASN A 115 9.14 2.66 -4.99
N HIS A 116 9.97 2.42 -3.97
CA HIS A 116 10.26 1.06 -3.48
C HIS A 116 9.94 0.96 -2.01
N VAL A 117 9.46 -0.21 -1.60
CA VAL A 117 9.25 -0.52 -0.18
C VAL A 117 10.59 -0.90 0.42
N VAL A 118 11.06 -0.11 1.39
CA VAL A 118 12.34 -0.38 2.06
C VAL A 118 12.16 -0.97 3.45
N ALA A 119 10.97 -0.83 4.03
CA ALA A 119 10.62 -1.43 5.32
C ALA A 119 9.12 -1.48 5.46
N ARG A 120 8.65 -2.30 6.39
CA ARG A 120 7.23 -2.39 6.73
C ARG A 120 7.08 -2.73 8.20
N ALA A 121 5.90 -2.45 8.75
CA ALA A 121 5.60 -2.84 10.13
C ALA A 121 5.71 -4.36 10.26
N ASP A 122 6.47 -4.83 11.22
CA ASP A 122 6.70 -6.26 11.45
C ASP A 122 6.23 -6.73 12.84
N ARG A 123 5.87 -5.79 13.72
CA ARG A 123 5.36 -6.11 15.06
C ARG A 123 3.88 -6.46 14.99
N ASP A 124 3.44 -7.38 15.85
CA ASP A 124 2.04 -7.80 15.90
C ASP A 124 1.09 -6.64 16.20
N ASP A 125 1.50 -5.70 17.07
CA ASP A 125 0.67 -4.55 17.43
C ASP A 125 0.65 -3.48 16.35
N GLU A 126 1.43 -3.65 15.31
CA GLU A 126 1.47 -2.74 14.15
C GLU A 126 0.85 -3.38 12.90
N GLN A 127 0.09 -4.46 13.08
CA GLN A 127 -0.70 -5.05 12.01
C GLN A 127 -2.14 -4.55 12.11
N ILE A 128 -2.81 -4.44 10.97
CA ILE A 128 -4.16 -3.92 10.92
C ILE A 128 -5.06 -4.88 10.14
N ASP A 129 -6.30 -5.09 10.63
CA ASP A 129 -7.31 -5.84 9.91
C ASP A 129 -8.23 -4.89 9.12
N ILE A 130 -9.11 -5.49 8.31
CA ILE A 130 -9.99 -4.70 7.45
C ILE A 130 -10.97 -3.84 8.26
N ARG A 131 -11.47 -4.33 9.38
CA ARG A 131 -12.44 -3.57 10.19
C ARG A 131 -11.81 -2.31 10.76
N ALA A 132 -10.62 -2.43 11.34
CA ALA A 132 -9.89 -1.29 11.90
C ALA A 132 -9.51 -0.30 10.80
N CYS A 133 -9.09 -0.80 9.63
CA CYS A 133 -8.73 0.03 8.51
C CYS A 133 -9.92 0.85 8.01
N LEU A 134 -11.07 0.22 7.80
CA LEU A 134 -12.28 0.89 7.35
C LEU A 134 -12.77 1.91 8.37
N SER A 135 -12.74 1.57 9.66
CA SER A 135 -13.16 2.50 10.71
C SER A 135 -12.36 3.78 10.69
N SER A 136 -11.09 3.73 10.34
CA SER A 136 -10.25 4.93 10.25
C SER A 136 -10.75 5.93 9.21
N GLY A 137 -11.50 5.45 8.21
CA GLY A 137 -12.09 6.29 7.18
C GLY A 137 -13.58 6.54 7.37
N GLY A 138 -14.15 6.08 8.49
CA GLY A 138 -15.58 6.25 8.76
C GLY A 138 -16.47 5.24 8.07
N PHE A 139 -15.92 4.14 7.58
CA PHE A 139 -16.68 3.08 6.90
C PHE A 139 -16.97 1.93 7.86
N ASP A 140 -18.09 1.26 7.63
CA ASP A 140 -18.52 0.10 8.41
C ASP A 140 -18.35 -1.17 7.55
N TYR A 141 -17.59 -2.14 8.07
CA TYR A 141 -17.31 -3.37 7.34
C TYR A 141 -18.57 -4.18 7.05
N ASP A 142 -19.43 -4.35 8.06
CA ASP A 142 -20.63 -5.15 7.89
C ASP A 142 -21.59 -4.52 6.88
N GLU A 143 -21.69 -3.20 6.90
CA GLU A 143 -22.49 -2.48 5.92
C GLU A 143 -21.97 -2.70 4.50
N LEU A 144 -20.63 -2.63 4.31
CA LEU A 144 -20.04 -2.85 2.99
C LEU A 144 -20.20 -4.28 2.48
N MET A 145 -20.11 -5.25 3.39
CA MET A 145 -20.16 -6.67 3.00
C MET A 145 -21.58 -7.21 2.91
N TYR A 146 -22.46 -6.82 3.83
CA TYR A 146 -23.73 -7.50 4.03
C TYR A 146 -24.94 -6.56 3.96
N GLY A 147 -24.74 -5.29 4.21
CA GLY A 147 -25.83 -4.32 4.27
C GLY A 147 -26.13 -3.61 2.96
N GLN A 148 -25.51 -4.03 1.89
CA GLN A 148 -25.58 -3.33 0.61
C GLN A 148 -26.97 -3.43 0.00
N GLY A 149 -27.47 -2.30 -0.44
CA GLY A 149 -28.77 -2.26 -1.09
C GLY A 149 -29.94 -2.34 -0.12
N SER A 150 -29.64 -2.42 1.14
CA SER A 150 -30.70 -2.37 2.16
C SER A 150 -31.18 -0.96 2.34
#